data_c75366035fa7b348457c7f1e5d05bcd3
#
_entry.id   c75366035fa7b348457c7f1e5d05bcd3
#
_cell.length_a   1.000
_cell.length_b   1.000
_cell.length_c   1.000
_cell.angle_alpha   90.00
_cell.angle_beta   90.00
_cell.angle_gamma   90.00
#
_symmetry.space_group_name_H-M   'P 1'
#
loop_
_entity.id
_entity.type
_entity.pdbx_description
1 polymer ?
#
loop_
_entity_poly.entity_id
_entity_poly.type
_entity_poly.pdbx_seq_one_letter_code
_entity_poly.pdbx_strand_id
1 'polypeptide(L)'
;MKSNAPVDRNFDDLTEKFKRKVYGGLKGEIRLAVIWRDLNQVMALKVMGKPIRILDIGGGLGQLSTKLSLMGHQVSYNDISSSKMIEAQKLAKKNDQLNNIDWYNCPYQDLSPEILGRFDLVMWHAVIEWLADPDKLIEALTQLKAKNGVISLTFYNQNSLIYRNLLKGNFKLLEREFNADPGSLTPHTPFLPESVLLWIKANNLEILKSSGIRVFFDYISSLRGGHLNDVDLISKELEYSEVDPFKSLGRYIHYVLK
;
A
#
# COMPACT_ATOMS: atom_id res chain seq x y z
N MET A 1 -22.03 22.36 19.71
CA MET A 1 -21.46 21.02 19.48
C MET A 1 -20.67 21.08 18.18
N LYS A 2 -19.33 20.99 18.23
CA LYS A 2 -18.52 20.88 17.02
C LYS A 2 -18.78 19.49 16.45
N SER A 3 -19.32 19.38 15.24
CA SER A 3 -19.41 18.13 14.52
C SER A 3 -17.98 17.68 14.26
N ASN A 4 -17.50 16.66 14.97
CA ASN A 4 -16.26 15.97 14.63
C ASN A 4 -16.54 15.14 13.37
N ALA A 5 -16.52 15.77 12.19
CA ALA A 5 -16.44 15.01 10.96
C ALA A 5 -15.15 14.17 11.01
N PRO A 6 -15.20 12.92 10.58
CA PRO A 6 -13.99 12.10 10.52
C PRO A 6 -12.97 12.79 9.60
N VAL A 7 -11.70 12.79 10.02
CA VAL A 7 -10.59 13.44 9.30
C VAL A 7 -9.56 12.37 8.94
N ASP A 8 -8.96 12.49 7.76
CA ASP A 8 -7.88 11.61 7.32
C ASP A 8 -6.73 11.62 8.32
N ARG A 9 -6.18 10.44 8.65
CA ARG A 9 -5.13 10.31 9.66
C ARG A 9 -3.78 10.80 9.13
N ASN A 10 -3.26 11.87 9.72
CA ASN A 10 -1.87 12.31 9.57
C ASN A 10 -0.97 11.55 10.60
N PHE A 11 0.24 11.17 10.18
CA PHE A 11 1.20 10.38 10.97
C PHE A 11 2.46 11.15 11.38
N ASP A 12 2.45 12.47 11.40
CA ASP A 12 3.62 13.27 11.78
C ASP A 12 4.12 12.91 13.18
N ASP A 13 3.20 12.55 14.10
CA ASP A 13 3.49 12.12 15.46
C ASP A 13 4.10 10.72 15.58
N LEU A 14 4.04 9.89 14.54
CA LEU A 14 4.43 8.48 14.56
C LEU A 14 5.50 8.10 13.53
N THR A 15 6.12 9.05 12.84
CA THR A 15 7.05 8.77 11.73
C THR A 15 8.19 7.84 12.10
N GLU A 16 8.85 8.03 13.25
CA GLU A 16 9.93 7.14 13.71
C GLU A 16 9.42 5.72 14.03
N LYS A 17 8.24 5.62 14.65
CA LYS A 17 7.60 4.33 14.93
C LYS A 17 7.21 3.63 13.63
N PHE A 18 6.73 4.39 12.64
CA PHE A 18 6.37 3.92 11.30
C PHE A 18 7.60 3.37 10.56
N LYS A 19 8.69 4.14 10.52
CA LYS A 19 9.98 3.75 9.92
C LYS A 19 10.46 2.40 10.45
N ARG A 20 10.48 2.24 11.78
CA ARG A 20 10.95 1.02 12.43
C ARG A 20 10.00 -0.17 12.24
N LYS A 21 8.67 0.02 12.34
CA LYS A 21 7.69 -1.08 12.39
C LYS A 21 7.11 -1.47 11.03
N VAL A 22 7.02 -0.54 10.09
CA VAL A 22 6.36 -0.79 8.79
C VAL A 22 7.38 -1.13 7.71
N TYR A 23 8.50 -0.42 7.67
CA TYR A 23 9.55 -0.61 6.67
C TYR A 23 10.84 -1.21 7.24
N GLY A 24 11.00 -1.24 8.58
CA GLY A 24 12.15 -1.87 9.22
C GLY A 24 12.02 -3.39 9.24
N GLY A 25 13.05 -4.09 8.73
CA GLY A 25 13.14 -5.54 8.76
C GLY A 25 12.22 -6.27 7.79
N LEU A 26 12.13 -7.57 7.98
CA LEU A 26 11.55 -8.53 7.05
C LEU A 26 10.09 -8.25 6.64
N LYS A 27 9.28 -7.64 7.51
CA LYS A 27 7.88 -7.24 7.18
C LYS A 27 7.81 -6.24 6.04
N GLY A 28 8.72 -5.27 6.06
CA GLY A 28 8.83 -4.27 5.01
C GLY A 28 9.38 -4.86 3.72
N GLU A 29 10.39 -5.72 3.84
CA GLU A 29 11.01 -6.38 2.70
C GLU A 29 10.03 -7.28 1.94
N ILE A 30 9.25 -8.12 2.66
CA ILE A 30 8.20 -8.94 2.04
C ILE A 30 7.17 -8.06 1.32
N ARG A 31 6.70 -6.98 1.96
CA ARG A 31 5.74 -6.05 1.34
C ARG A 31 6.28 -5.48 0.04
N LEU A 32 7.50 -4.93 0.08
CA LEU A 32 8.13 -4.34 -1.09
C LEU A 32 8.41 -5.38 -2.18
N ALA A 33 8.80 -6.60 -1.82
CA ALA A 33 9.06 -7.68 -2.76
C ALA A 33 7.80 -8.07 -3.54
N VAL A 34 6.67 -8.25 -2.87
CA VAL A 34 5.39 -8.60 -3.53
C VAL A 34 4.93 -7.47 -4.44
N ILE A 35 4.84 -6.23 -3.93
CA ILE A 35 4.41 -5.07 -4.73
C ILE A 35 5.34 -4.89 -5.92
N TRP A 36 6.65 -4.97 -5.71
CA TRP A 36 7.65 -4.81 -6.76
C TRP A 36 7.53 -5.87 -7.87
N ARG A 37 7.35 -7.14 -7.49
CA ARG A 37 7.12 -8.22 -8.46
C ARG A 37 5.90 -7.92 -9.33
N ASP A 38 4.78 -7.57 -8.70
CA ASP A 38 3.52 -7.33 -9.39
C ASP A 38 3.59 -6.11 -10.32
N LEU A 39 4.17 -5.00 -9.83
CA LEU A 39 4.39 -3.80 -10.64
C LEU A 39 5.33 -4.08 -11.82
N ASN A 40 6.45 -4.76 -11.58
CA ASN A 40 7.41 -5.07 -12.65
C ASN A 40 6.81 -5.95 -13.74
N GLN A 41 5.96 -6.92 -13.38
CA GLN A 41 5.26 -7.76 -14.36
C GLN A 41 4.29 -6.92 -15.21
N VAL A 42 3.52 -6.02 -14.59
CA VAL A 42 2.56 -5.16 -15.31
C VAL A 42 3.27 -4.10 -16.15
N MET A 43 4.33 -3.49 -15.63
CA MET A 43 5.13 -2.50 -16.35
C MET A 43 5.90 -3.11 -17.51
N ALA A 44 6.48 -4.30 -17.37
CA ALA A 44 7.15 -5.02 -18.44
C ALA A 44 6.20 -5.37 -19.59
N LEU A 45 4.96 -5.70 -19.28
CA LEU A 45 3.92 -5.98 -20.27
C LEU A 45 3.46 -4.73 -21.04
N LYS A 46 3.48 -3.55 -20.40
CA LYS A 46 2.90 -2.31 -20.96
C LYS A 46 3.90 -1.34 -21.55
N VAL A 47 5.12 -1.30 -21.04
CA VAL A 47 6.05 -0.19 -21.30
C VAL A 47 7.45 -0.72 -21.56
N MET A 48 7.64 -1.48 -22.62
CA MET A 48 8.94 -1.95 -23.06
C MET A 48 9.91 -0.77 -23.27
N GLY A 49 10.65 -0.39 -22.23
CA GLY A 49 11.80 0.52 -22.30
C GLY A 49 11.51 2.03 -22.41
N LYS A 50 10.25 2.49 -22.22
CA LYS A 50 9.91 3.93 -22.24
C LYS A 50 9.60 4.44 -20.82
N PRO A 51 10.04 5.66 -20.44
CA PRO A 51 9.61 6.33 -19.23
C PRO A 51 8.09 6.46 -19.18
N ILE A 52 7.50 6.19 -18.01
CA ILE A 52 6.07 6.40 -17.74
C ILE A 52 5.89 7.43 -16.65
N ARG A 53 4.70 8.02 -16.59
CA ARG A 53 4.28 8.94 -15.53
C ARG A 53 3.65 8.16 -14.38
N ILE A 54 4.18 8.35 -13.18
CA ILE A 54 3.77 7.62 -11.98
C ILE A 54 3.36 8.62 -10.90
N LEU A 55 2.22 8.36 -10.25
CA LEU A 55 1.78 9.07 -9.06
C LEU A 55 1.78 8.09 -7.88
N ASP A 56 2.51 8.44 -6.81
CA ASP A 56 2.58 7.68 -5.55
C ASP A 56 1.87 8.46 -4.45
N ILE A 57 0.59 8.12 -4.19
CA ILE A 57 -0.24 8.79 -3.19
C ILE A 57 -0.09 8.08 -1.84
N GLY A 58 0.22 8.86 -0.79
CA GLY A 58 0.57 8.31 0.51
C GLY A 58 1.88 7.54 0.45
N GLY A 59 2.87 8.03 -0.34
CA GLY A 59 4.12 7.37 -0.66
C GLY A 59 5.04 7.08 0.55
N GLY A 60 4.69 7.59 1.74
CA GLY A 60 5.35 7.26 3.00
C GLY A 60 6.83 7.62 3.00
N LEU A 61 7.72 6.64 3.17
CA LEU A 61 9.17 6.87 3.19
C LEU A 61 9.82 6.87 1.79
N GLY A 62 9.03 6.83 0.71
CA GLY A 62 9.49 7.03 -0.67
C GLY A 62 10.31 5.91 -1.29
N GLN A 63 10.28 4.68 -0.74
CA GLN A 63 11.09 3.57 -1.26
C GLN A 63 10.74 3.21 -2.71
N LEU A 64 9.44 3.08 -3.02
CA LEU A 64 8.97 2.78 -4.38
C LEU A 64 9.19 3.98 -5.30
N SER A 65 8.85 5.18 -4.87
CA SER A 65 9.07 6.42 -5.62
C SER A 65 10.54 6.59 -6.02
N THR A 66 11.47 6.44 -5.07
CA THR A 66 12.91 6.53 -5.35
C THR A 66 13.37 5.44 -6.31
N LYS A 67 12.93 4.19 -6.11
CA LYS A 67 13.30 3.07 -6.97
C LYS A 67 12.79 3.25 -8.40
N LEU A 68 11.57 3.72 -8.59
CA LEU A 68 10.99 3.98 -9.90
C LEU A 68 11.65 5.17 -10.60
N SER A 69 12.01 6.22 -9.86
CA SER A 69 12.79 7.35 -10.37
C SER A 69 14.18 6.93 -10.84
N LEU A 70 14.87 6.05 -10.08
CA LEU A 70 16.16 5.46 -10.50
C LEU A 70 16.09 4.66 -11.82
N MET A 71 14.90 4.15 -12.16
CA MET A 71 14.65 3.46 -13.44
C MET A 71 14.35 4.43 -14.58
N GLY A 72 14.36 5.74 -14.34
CA GLY A 72 14.12 6.78 -15.32
C GLY A 72 12.65 7.12 -15.55
N HIS A 73 11.73 6.68 -14.67
CA HIS A 73 10.33 7.08 -14.74
C HIS A 73 10.11 8.49 -14.15
N GLN A 74 9.07 9.17 -14.64
CA GLN A 74 8.63 10.46 -14.10
C GLN A 74 7.73 10.21 -12.89
N VAL A 75 8.20 10.52 -11.70
CA VAL A 75 7.51 10.23 -10.44
C VAL A 75 7.02 11.50 -9.77
N SER A 76 5.72 11.53 -9.48
CA SER A 76 5.09 12.50 -8.59
C SER A 76 4.78 11.81 -7.27
N TYR A 77 5.39 12.27 -6.18
CA TYR A 77 5.18 11.75 -4.83
C TYR A 77 4.21 12.67 -4.07
N ASN A 78 3.25 12.07 -3.36
CA ASN A 78 2.36 12.79 -2.46
C ASN A 78 2.30 12.09 -1.09
N ASP A 79 2.29 12.87 -0.02
CA ASP A 79 1.89 12.44 1.33
C ASP A 79 1.39 13.66 2.12
N ILE A 80 0.34 13.47 2.91
CA ILE A 80 -0.19 14.51 3.81
C ILE A 80 0.76 14.79 4.98
N SER A 81 1.61 13.83 5.35
CA SER A 81 2.58 13.92 6.44
C SER A 81 3.86 14.61 5.97
N SER A 82 4.12 15.80 6.49
CA SER A 82 5.36 16.55 6.20
C SER A 82 6.60 15.80 6.70
N SER A 83 6.52 15.15 7.85
CA SER A 83 7.65 14.41 8.41
C SER A 83 8.02 13.17 7.58
N LYS A 84 7.02 12.45 7.02
CA LYS A 84 7.28 11.34 6.09
C LYS A 84 7.89 11.84 4.78
N MET A 85 7.38 12.94 4.23
CA MET A 85 7.95 13.53 3.02
C MET A 85 9.41 13.92 3.21
N ILE A 86 9.78 14.52 4.35
CA ILE A 86 11.19 14.83 4.66
C ILE A 86 12.06 13.57 4.66
N GLU A 87 11.59 12.46 5.23
CA GLU A 87 12.33 11.19 5.20
C GLU A 87 12.43 10.61 3.78
N ALA A 88 11.37 10.70 2.99
CA ALA A 88 11.39 10.30 1.58
C ALA A 88 12.38 11.13 0.75
N GLN A 89 12.42 12.44 0.97
CA GLN A 89 13.39 13.34 0.32
C GLN A 89 14.83 13.04 0.74
N LYS A 90 15.09 12.66 2.00
CA LYS A 90 16.42 12.20 2.43
C LYS A 90 16.84 10.93 1.71
N LEU A 91 15.91 9.98 1.54
CA LEU A 91 16.17 8.75 0.79
C LEU A 91 16.46 9.06 -0.68
N ALA A 92 15.65 9.88 -1.32
CA ALA A 92 15.83 10.30 -2.71
C ALA A 92 17.16 11.05 -2.90
N LYS A 93 17.51 11.97 -1.99
CA LYS A 93 18.79 12.69 -2.01
C LYS A 93 20.00 11.74 -1.92
N LYS A 94 19.93 10.72 -1.05
CA LYS A 94 20.98 9.69 -0.92
C LYS A 94 21.21 8.91 -2.22
N ASN A 95 20.22 8.85 -3.09
CA ASN A 95 20.23 8.14 -4.37
C ASN A 95 20.27 9.10 -5.57
N ASP A 96 20.60 10.39 -5.38
CA ASP A 96 20.65 11.42 -6.42
C ASP A 96 19.34 11.61 -7.21
N GLN A 97 18.19 11.33 -6.57
CA GLN A 97 16.86 11.41 -7.17
C GLN A 97 16.02 12.56 -6.65
N LEU A 98 16.52 13.40 -5.74
CA LEU A 98 15.72 14.45 -5.11
C LEU A 98 15.06 15.41 -6.12
N ASN A 99 15.79 15.78 -7.16
CA ASN A 99 15.34 16.72 -8.21
C ASN A 99 14.61 16.02 -9.36
N ASN A 100 14.55 14.68 -9.36
CA ASN A 100 13.89 13.87 -10.38
C ASN A 100 12.50 13.42 -9.97
N ILE A 101 12.05 13.81 -8.76
CA ILE A 101 10.73 13.49 -8.20
C ILE A 101 10.02 14.81 -7.91
N ASP A 102 8.76 14.93 -8.36
CA ASP A 102 7.88 16.03 -8.00
C ASP A 102 7.26 15.76 -6.63
N TRP A 103 7.32 16.72 -5.71
CA TRP A 103 6.91 16.54 -4.31
C TRP A 103 5.66 17.35 -3.98
N TYR A 104 4.59 16.68 -3.53
CA TYR A 104 3.31 17.27 -3.15
C TYR A 104 2.98 16.94 -1.69
N ASN A 105 3.10 17.91 -0.77
CA ASN A 105 2.72 17.76 0.63
C ASN A 105 1.33 18.37 0.86
N CYS A 106 0.30 17.63 0.49
CA CYS A 106 -1.08 18.05 0.60
C CYS A 106 -2.01 16.82 0.75
N PRO A 107 -3.26 17.00 1.19
CA PRO A 107 -4.29 15.97 1.08
C PRO A 107 -4.45 15.50 -0.38
N TYR A 108 -4.75 14.22 -0.57
CA TYR A 108 -4.92 13.70 -1.94
C TYR A 108 -6.08 14.33 -2.69
N GLN A 109 -7.06 14.87 -1.96
CA GLN A 109 -8.21 15.58 -2.50
C GLN A 109 -7.82 16.85 -3.26
N ASP A 110 -6.64 17.41 -2.98
CA ASP A 110 -6.09 18.58 -3.66
C ASP A 110 -5.34 18.21 -4.96
N LEU A 111 -5.16 16.90 -5.23
CA LEU A 111 -4.56 16.41 -6.47
C LEU A 111 -5.63 16.35 -7.56
N SER A 112 -5.49 17.15 -8.60
CA SER A 112 -6.45 17.16 -9.69
C SER A 112 -5.80 16.88 -11.05
N PRO A 113 -6.51 16.16 -11.96
CA PRO A 113 -6.02 15.93 -13.31
C PRO A 113 -5.81 17.19 -14.13
N GLU A 114 -6.51 18.29 -13.81
CA GLU A 114 -6.37 19.58 -14.46
C GLU A 114 -5.02 20.22 -14.18
N ILE A 115 -4.49 20.01 -12.97
CA ILE A 115 -3.19 20.54 -12.53
C ILE A 115 -2.06 19.58 -12.89
N LEU A 116 -2.24 18.30 -12.58
CA LEU A 116 -1.17 17.31 -12.67
C LEU A 116 -1.17 16.52 -13.99
N GLY A 117 -2.29 16.54 -14.72
CA GLY A 117 -2.53 15.64 -15.83
C GLY A 117 -2.83 14.21 -15.35
N ARG A 118 -2.73 13.23 -16.26
CA ARG A 118 -3.04 11.84 -15.95
C ARG A 118 -1.78 10.98 -15.95
N PHE A 119 -1.83 9.87 -15.19
CA PHE A 119 -0.69 9.00 -14.92
C PHE A 119 -0.89 7.60 -15.52
N ASP A 120 0.20 7.00 -16.00
CA ASP A 120 0.22 5.63 -16.50
C ASP A 120 0.14 4.61 -15.36
N LEU A 121 0.65 4.99 -14.18
CA LEU A 121 0.56 4.22 -12.94
C LEU A 121 0.17 5.16 -11.79
N VAL A 122 -0.92 4.84 -11.10
CA VAL A 122 -1.32 5.47 -9.83
C VAL A 122 -1.15 4.45 -8.72
N MET A 123 -0.28 4.71 -7.77
CA MET A 123 -0.03 3.84 -6.62
C MET A 123 -0.72 4.39 -5.37
N TRP A 124 -1.35 3.48 -4.62
CA TRP A 124 -2.01 3.78 -3.37
C TRP A 124 -1.85 2.60 -2.39
N HIS A 125 -0.83 2.69 -1.56
CA HIS A 125 -0.44 1.53 -0.76
C HIS A 125 -0.66 1.75 0.74
N ALA A 126 -1.60 0.99 1.32
CA ALA A 126 -1.92 0.98 2.75
C ALA A 126 -2.33 2.37 3.29
N VAL A 127 -3.20 3.07 2.57
CA VAL A 127 -3.72 4.39 2.93
C VAL A 127 -5.23 4.39 3.14
N ILE A 128 -5.98 3.59 2.34
CA ILE A 128 -7.45 3.56 2.37
C ILE A 128 -8.02 3.34 3.78
N GLU A 129 -7.36 2.52 4.57
CA GLU A 129 -7.74 2.20 5.94
C GLU A 129 -7.58 3.36 6.95
N TRP A 130 -7.09 4.50 6.50
CA TRP A 130 -6.86 5.71 7.28
C TRP A 130 -7.69 6.90 6.82
N LEU A 131 -8.49 6.70 5.78
CA LEU A 131 -9.36 7.74 5.22
C LEU A 131 -10.64 7.87 6.01
N ALA A 132 -11.13 9.10 6.05
CA ALA A 132 -12.43 9.43 6.61
C ALA A 132 -13.59 8.92 5.73
N ASP A 133 -13.42 8.98 4.41
CA ASP A 133 -14.41 8.58 3.40
C ASP A 133 -13.73 7.69 2.33
N PRO A 134 -13.55 6.37 2.60
CA PRO A 134 -12.85 5.47 1.71
C PRO A 134 -13.63 5.16 0.42
N ASP A 135 -14.95 5.33 0.41
CA ASP A 135 -15.80 4.94 -0.72
C ASP A 135 -15.53 5.79 -1.97
N LYS A 136 -15.17 7.06 -1.79
CA LYS A 136 -14.85 8.00 -2.89
C LYS A 136 -13.47 7.80 -3.50
N LEU A 137 -12.65 7.00 -2.85
CA LEU A 137 -11.26 6.84 -3.24
C LEU A 137 -11.09 6.29 -4.64
N ILE A 138 -11.76 5.17 -4.95
CA ILE A 138 -11.58 4.48 -6.24
C ILE A 138 -11.97 5.40 -7.40
N GLU A 139 -13.00 6.21 -7.22
CA GLU A 139 -13.40 7.23 -8.21
C GLU A 139 -12.28 8.27 -8.40
N ALA A 140 -11.73 8.82 -7.33
CA ALA A 140 -10.62 9.79 -7.39
C ALA A 140 -9.39 9.22 -8.11
N LEU A 141 -9.01 7.97 -7.80
CA LEU A 141 -7.90 7.28 -8.47
C LEU A 141 -8.17 7.08 -9.97
N THR A 142 -9.41 6.76 -10.33
CA THR A 142 -9.82 6.57 -11.72
C THR A 142 -9.71 7.85 -12.53
N GLN A 143 -9.99 9.01 -11.92
CA GLN A 143 -9.84 10.32 -12.58
C GLN A 143 -8.36 10.67 -12.83
N LEU A 144 -7.46 10.31 -11.93
CA LEU A 144 -6.02 10.55 -12.06
C LEU A 144 -5.33 9.57 -13.01
N LYS A 145 -5.96 8.43 -13.31
CA LYS A 145 -5.44 7.39 -14.19
C LYS A 145 -5.58 7.78 -15.67
N ALA A 146 -4.55 7.61 -16.46
CA ALA A 146 -4.61 7.70 -17.91
C ALA A 146 -5.54 6.60 -18.49
N LYS A 147 -6.07 6.80 -19.70
CA LYS A 147 -6.99 5.85 -20.36
C LYS A 147 -6.49 4.41 -20.33
N ASN A 148 -5.20 4.21 -20.61
CA ASN A 148 -4.53 2.90 -20.58
C ASN A 148 -3.67 2.69 -19.33
N GLY A 149 -3.75 3.57 -18.36
CA GLY A 149 -3.04 3.48 -17.11
C GLY A 149 -3.54 2.36 -16.22
N VAL A 150 -2.84 2.12 -15.13
CA VAL A 150 -3.20 1.14 -14.11
C VAL A 150 -3.19 1.79 -12.71
N ILE A 151 -3.95 1.21 -11.81
CA ILE A 151 -3.94 1.55 -10.39
C ILE A 151 -3.31 0.38 -9.64
N SER A 152 -2.37 0.67 -8.75
CA SER A 152 -1.80 -0.30 -7.81
C SER A 152 -2.30 0.04 -6.41
N LEU A 153 -3.16 -0.82 -5.86
CA LEU A 153 -3.85 -0.59 -4.59
C LEU A 153 -3.48 -1.67 -3.59
N THR A 154 -3.07 -1.29 -2.36
CA THR A 154 -3.06 -2.23 -1.24
C THR A 154 -3.95 -1.74 -0.11
N PHE A 155 -4.61 -2.70 0.56
CA PHE A 155 -5.46 -2.42 1.71
C PHE A 155 -5.29 -3.46 2.81
N TYR A 156 -5.56 -3.04 4.04
CA TYR A 156 -5.50 -3.90 5.21
C TYR A 156 -6.66 -4.89 5.23
N ASN A 157 -6.34 -6.19 5.22
CA ASN A 157 -7.30 -7.27 5.03
C ASN A 157 -7.95 -7.70 6.36
N GLN A 158 -9.26 -7.58 6.45
CA GLN A 158 -10.05 -7.98 7.62
C GLN A 158 -10.00 -9.49 7.85
N ASN A 159 -9.99 -10.32 6.80
CA ASN A 159 -9.89 -11.77 6.93
C ASN A 159 -8.60 -12.18 7.65
N SER A 160 -7.47 -11.53 7.33
CA SER A 160 -6.20 -11.74 8.02
C SER A 160 -6.28 -11.36 9.51
N LEU A 161 -6.96 -10.26 9.83
CA LEU A 161 -7.13 -9.84 11.21
C LEU A 161 -7.97 -10.85 12.00
N ILE A 162 -9.08 -11.31 11.44
CA ILE A 162 -9.95 -12.33 12.03
C ILE A 162 -9.15 -13.62 12.24
N TYR A 163 -8.55 -14.16 11.19
CA TYR A 163 -7.83 -15.44 11.24
C TYR A 163 -6.70 -15.42 12.27
N ARG A 164 -5.91 -14.34 12.32
CA ARG A 164 -4.84 -14.19 13.30
C ARG A 164 -5.35 -14.19 14.74
N ASN A 165 -6.49 -13.58 15.02
CA ASN A 165 -7.07 -13.54 16.36
C ASN A 165 -7.71 -14.87 16.74
N LEU A 166 -8.29 -15.61 15.79
CA LEU A 166 -8.74 -17.00 15.98
C LEU A 166 -7.57 -17.89 16.40
N LEU A 167 -6.44 -17.84 15.67
CA LEU A 167 -5.24 -18.62 16.00
C LEU A 167 -4.65 -18.30 17.38
N LYS A 168 -4.86 -17.09 17.89
CA LYS A 168 -4.38 -16.65 19.20
C LYS A 168 -5.38 -16.85 20.33
N GLY A 169 -6.60 -17.30 20.04
CA GLY A 169 -7.68 -17.40 21.02
C GLY A 169 -8.20 -16.04 21.52
N ASN A 170 -7.97 -14.94 20.77
CA ASN A 170 -8.41 -13.59 21.13
C ASN A 170 -9.87 -13.35 20.71
N PHE A 171 -10.78 -14.20 21.12
CA PHE A 171 -12.19 -14.17 20.69
C PHE A 171 -12.91 -12.90 21.09
N LYS A 172 -12.61 -12.34 22.28
CA LYS A 172 -13.20 -11.08 22.75
C LYS A 172 -12.94 -9.89 21.82
N LEU A 173 -11.84 -9.93 21.06
CA LEU A 173 -11.51 -8.89 20.08
C LEU A 173 -12.40 -9.00 18.84
N LEU A 174 -12.86 -10.20 18.51
CA LEU A 174 -13.73 -10.46 17.36
C LEU A 174 -15.19 -10.10 17.61
N GLU A 175 -15.59 -9.99 18.89
CA GLU A 175 -16.94 -9.61 19.34
C GLU A 175 -17.12 -8.08 19.40
N ARG A 176 -16.05 -7.32 19.28
CA ARG A 176 -16.07 -5.85 19.36
C ARG A 176 -15.81 -5.26 17.99
N GLU A 177 -16.34 -4.05 17.74
CA GLU A 177 -15.88 -3.23 16.63
C GLU A 177 -14.36 -3.04 16.75
N PHE A 178 -13.66 -3.19 15.61
CA PHE A 178 -12.21 -3.05 15.56
C PHE A 178 -11.80 -1.60 15.78
N ASN A 179 -11.67 -1.21 17.03
CA ASN A 179 -11.11 0.08 17.42
C ASN A 179 -9.64 -0.13 17.80
N ALA A 180 -8.73 0.43 17.00
CA ALA A 180 -7.31 0.42 17.34
C ALA A 180 -7.03 1.42 18.48
N ASP A 181 -6.07 1.08 19.36
CA ASP A 181 -5.65 2.00 20.42
C ASP A 181 -5.11 3.31 19.83
N PRO A 182 -5.36 4.46 20.50
CA PRO A 182 -4.73 5.73 20.13
C PRO A 182 -3.21 5.58 20.05
N GLY A 183 -2.58 6.06 18.97
CA GLY A 183 -1.14 5.90 18.74
C GLY A 183 -0.69 4.52 18.24
N SER A 184 -1.63 3.63 17.91
CA SER A 184 -1.35 2.38 17.18
C SER A 184 -1.07 2.66 15.71
N LEU A 185 -0.18 1.83 15.11
CA LEU A 185 -0.04 1.70 13.65
C LEU A 185 -0.91 0.56 13.08
N THR A 186 -1.80 0.00 13.90
CA THR A 186 -2.83 -0.93 13.43
C THR A 186 -3.97 -0.10 12.86
N PRO A 187 -4.35 -0.31 11.61
CA PRO A 187 -5.45 0.42 10.99
C PRO A 187 -6.75 0.28 11.78
N HIS A 188 -7.51 1.38 11.83
CA HIS A 188 -8.82 1.40 12.48
C HIS A 188 -9.87 0.66 11.65
N THR A 189 -9.76 0.72 10.32
CA THR A 189 -10.75 0.19 9.41
C THR A 189 -10.12 -0.86 8.49
N PRO A 190 -10.10 -2.15 8.89
CA PRO A 190 -9.76 -3.22 7.96
C PRO A 190 -10.93 -3.43 6.99
N PHE A 191 -10.63 -3.83 5.75
CA PHE A 191 -11.64 -4.07 4.72
C PHE A 191 -11.76 -5.54 4.39
N LEU A 192 -13.01 -5.99 4.19
CA LEU A 192 -13.27 -7.27 3.53
C LEU A 192 -12.88 -7.13 2.04
N PRO A 193 -12.15 -8.09 1.47
CA PRO A 193 -11.85 -8.08 0.03
C PRO A 193 -13.10 -7.91 -0.84
N GLU A 194 -14.22 -8.51 -0.45
CA GLU A 194 -15.50 -8.44 -1.14
C GLU A 194 -16.03 -6.99 -1.24
N SER A 195 -15.88 -6.19 -0.19
CA SER A 195 -16.29 -4.77 -0.19
C SER A 195 -15.45 -3.97 -1.18
N VAL A 196 -14.13 -4.20 -1.21
CA VAL A 196 -13.22 -3.53 -2.15
C VAL A 196 -13.53 -3.96 -3.60
N LEU A 197 -13.87 -5.23 -3.82
CA LEU A 197 -14.30 -5.73 -5.14
C LEU A 197 -15.58 -5.05 -5.65
N LEU A 198 -16.53 -4.74 -4.76
CA LEU A 198 -17.73 -3.99 -5.13
C LEU A 198 -17.38 -2.57 -5.61
N TRP A 199 -16.48 -1.88 -4.94
CA TRP A 199 -16.02 -0.54 -5.35
C TRP A 199 -15.28 -0.59 -6.70
N ILE A 200 -14.40 -1.58 -6.89
CA ILE A 200 -13.69 -1.81 -8.15
C ILE A 200 -14.69 -1.99 -9.30
N LYS A 201 -15.67 -2.86 -9.10
CA LYS A 201 -16.73 -3.14 -10.08
C LYS A 201 -17.60 -1.90 -10.38
N ALA A 202 -17.97 -1.13 -9.34
CA ALA A 202 -18.77 0.08 -9.49
C ALA A 202 -18.07 1.15 -10.34
N ASN A 203 -16.74 1.14 -10.39
CA ASN A 203 -15.92 2.05 -11.20
C ASN A 203 -15.45 1.44 -12.53
N ASN A 204 -16.05 0.32 -12.96
CA ASN A 204 -15.74 -0.37 -14.23
C ASN A 204 -14.25 -0.72 -14.38
N LEU A 205 -13.58 -1.07 -13.28
CA LEU A 205 -12.18 -1.49 -13.27
C LEU A 205 -12.06 -3.01 -13.31
N GLU A 206 -11.05 -3.49 -14.02
CA GLU A 206 -10.68 -4.90 -14.13
C GLU A 206 -9.45 -5.20 -13.26
N ILE A 207 -9.43 -6.34 -12.57
CA ILE A 207 -8.28 -6.80 -11.81
C ILE A 207 -7.32 -7.53 -12.75
N LEU A 208 -6.16 -6.94 -13.02
CA LEU A 208 -5.08 -7.55 -13.78
C LEU A 208 -4.21 -8.48 -12.92
N LYS A 209 -4.06 -8.15 -11.62
CA LYS A 209 -3.24 -8.89 -10.67
C LYS A 209 -3.87 -8.82 -9.29
N SER A 210 -3.77 -9.95 -8.56
CA SER A 210 -4.21 -10.07 -7.17
C SER A 210 -3.18 -10.87 -6.38
N SER A 211 -2.65 -10.29 -5.31
CA SER A 211 -1.65 -10.93 -4.44
C SER A 211 -1.93 -10.65 -2.97
N GLY A 212 -1.65 -11.64 -2.12
CA GLY A 212 -1.59 -11.47 -0.68
C GLY A 212 -0.18 -11.01 -0.26
N ILE A 213 -0.09 -10.11 0.70
CA ILE A 213 1.18 -9.65 1.28
C ILE A 213 1.28 -10.17 2.71
N ARG A 214 2.34 -10.88 3.04
CA ARG A 214 2.56 -11.58 4.31
C ARG A 214 1.45 -12.61 4.55
N VAL A 215 1.39 -13.59 3.66
CA VAL A 215 0.35 -14.63 3.63
C VAL A 215 0.52 -15.67 4.74
N PHE A 216 1.76 -15.87 5.24
CA PHE A 216 2.01 -16.76 6.36
C PHE A 216 2.96 -16.18 7.43
N PHE A 217 3.78 -15.20 7.10
CA PHE A 217 4.80 -14.65 8.03
C PHE A 217 4.20 -14.18 9.36
N ASP A 218 3.06 -13.51 9.34
CA ASP A 218 2.39 -13.00 10.54
C ASP A 218 1.74 -14.10 11.40
N TYR A 219 1.68 -15.35 10.91
CA TYR A 219 1.07 -16.51 11.56
C TYR A 219 2.10 -17.49 12.13
N ILE A 220 3.39 -17.31 11.84
CA ILE A 220 4.45 -18.15 12.40
C ILE A 220 4.50 -17.92 13.90
N SER A 221 4.14 -18.94 14.68
CA SER A 221 4.16 -18.91 16.16
C SER A 221 5.44 -19.51 16.75
N SER A 222 6.09 -20.43 16.01
CA SER A 222 7.37 -21.04 16.40
C SER A 222 8.12 -21.50 15.16
N LEU A 223 9.41 -21.30 15.15
CA LEU A 223 10.32 -21.81 14.10
C LEU A 223 10.59 -23.30 14.36
N ARG A 224 9.63 -24.18 14.07
CA ARG A 224 9.85 -25.61 14.04
C ARG A 224 10.32 -26.01 12.65
N GLY A 225 11.47 -26.66 12.52
CA GLY A 225 11.91 -27.26 11.26
C GLY A 225 13.08 -26.57 10.57
N GLY A 226 13.84 -25.73 11.25
CA GLY A 226 15.08 -25.17 10.74
C GLY A 226 15.12 -23.64 10.64
N HIS A 227 16.29 -23.08 10.51
CA HIS A 227 16.51 -21.68 10.25
C HIS A 227 16.22 -21.42 8.77
N LEU A 228 15.05 -20.84 8.48
CA LEU A 228 14.85 -20.15 7.22
C LEU A 228 15.63 -18.82 7.31
N ASN A 229 16.57 -18.61 6.39
CA ASN A 229 17.13 -17.28 6.22
C ASN A 229 16.05 -16.35 5.61
N ASP A 230 16.27 -15.04 5.71
CA ASP A 230 15.30 -14.05 5.25
C ASP A 230 15.00 -14.17 3.74
N VAL A 231 15.99 -14.60 2.93
CA VAL A 231 15.84 -14.81 1.49
C VAL A 231 14.87 -15.95 1.18
N ASP A 232 15.01 -17.09 1.87
CA ASP A 232 14.11 -18.24 1.70
C ASP A 232 12.69 -17.89 2.11
N LEU A 233 12.55 -17.13 3.20
CA LEU A 233 11.25 -16.70 3.69
C LEU A 233 10.57 -15.73 2.70
N ILE A 234 11.28 -14.76 2.17
CA ILE A 234 10.75 -13.85 1.13
C ILE A 234 10.39 -14.65 -0.13
N SER A 235 11.22 -15.60 -0.53
CA SER A 235 10.95 -16.47 -1.69
C SER A 235 9.64 -17.24 -1.50
N LYS A 236 9.42 -17.83 -0.33
CA LYS A 236 8.17 -18.54 -0.01
C LYS A 236 6.97 -17.62 0.09
N GLU A 237 7.10 -16.43 0.67
CA GLU A 237 6.05 -15.42 0.64
C GLU A 237 5.66 -15.02 -0.80
N LEU A 238 6.61 -14.85 -1.69
CA LEU A 238 6.37 -14.59 -3.11
C LEU A 238 5.65 -15.76 -3.78
N GLU A 239 6.09 -17.00 -3.55
CA GLU A 239 5.50 -18.22 -4.10
C GLU A 239 4.02 -18.34 -3.75
N TYR A 240 3.67 -18.20 -2.46
CA TYR A 240 2.30 -18.39 -1.98
C TYR A 240 1.41 -17.15 -2.05
N SER A 241 1.99 -15.98 -2.36
CA SER A 241 1.23 -14.72 -2.40
C SER A 241 0.14 -14.66 -3.47
N GLU A 242 0.22 -15.49 -4.52
CA GLU A 242 -0.77 -15.57 -5.61
C GLU A 242 -1.65 -16.83 -5.54
N VAL A 243 -1.37 -17.73 -4.61
CA VAL A 243 -2.02 -19.04 -4.51
C VAL A 243 -3.19 -19.01 -3.54
N ASP A 244 -4.39 -19.40 -3.98
CA ASP A 244 -5.53 -19.62 -3.09
C ASP A 244 -5.37 -20.93 -2.29
N PRO A 245 -5.76 -20.99 -1.00
CA PRO A 245 -6.42 -19.93 -0.23
C PRO A 245 -5.46 -18.93 0.45
N PHE A 246 -4.13 -19.11 0.34
CA PHE A 246 -3.13 -18.34 1.09
C PHE A 246 -3.20 -16.84 0.76
N LYS A 247 -3.39 -16.51 -0.52
CA LYS A 247 -3.55 -15.14 -0.99
C LYS A 247 -4.59 -14.36 -0.19
N SER A 248 -5.75 -14.97 0.08
CA SER A 248 -6.86 -14.34 0.81
C SER A 248 -6.57 -14.14 2.30
N LEU A 249 -5.53 -14.80 2.84
CA LEU A 249 -5.06 -14.66 4.23
C LEU A 249 -3.92 -13.63 4.38
N GLY A 250 -3.45 -13.02 3.29
CA GLY A 250 -2.43 -11.98 3.34
C GLY A 250 -2.81 -10.84 4.28
N ARG A 251 -1.85 -10.32 5.05
CA ARG A 251 -2.06 -9.18 5.95
C ARG A 251 -2.60 -7.96 5.22
N TYR A 252 -2.15 -7.78 3.99
CA TYR A 252 -2.70 -6.86 3.01
C TYR A 252 -3.04 -7.63 1.75
N ILE A 253 -4.00 -7.13 1.01
CA ILE A 253 -4.25 -7.56 -0.37
C ILE A 253 -3.71 -6.48 -1.30
N HIS A 254 -3.05 -6.90 -2.36
CA HIS A 254 -2.59 -6.04 -3.44
C HIS A 254 -3.37 -6.33 -4.71
N TYR A 255 -3.97 -5.30 -5.28
CA TYR A 255 -4.61 -5.35 -6.58
C TYR A 255 -3.90 -4.41 -7.56
N VAL A 256 -3.69 -4.88 -8.79
CA VAL A 256 -3.36 -4.03 -9.94
C VAL A 256 -4.57 -3.99 -10.84
N LEU A 257 -5.12 -2.80 -11.09
CA LEU A 257 -6.40 -2.55 -11.74
C LEU A 257 -6.20 -1.79 -13.06
N LYS A 258 -7.09 -2.06 -14.01
CA LYS A 258 -7.16 -1.33 -15.29
C LYS A 258 -8.52 -0.70 -15.51
#